data_7e65b1351bc54601625505fed3227bc0
#
_entry.id   7e65b1351bc54601625505fed3227bc0
#
_cell.length_a   1.000
_cell.length_b   1.000
_cell.length_c   1.000
_cell.angle_alpha   90.00
_cell.angle_beta   90.00
_cell.angle_gamma   90.00
#
_symmetry.space_group_name_H-M   'P 1'
#
loop_
_entity.id
_entity.type
_entity.pdbx_description
1 polymer ?
#
loop_
_entity_poly.entity_id
_entity_poly.type
_entity_poly.pdbx_seq_one_letter_code
_entity_poly.pdbx_strand_id
1 'polypeptide(L)'
;MIEQFYDLSRPLLDADERALALCREQFARLEEIKEYNQLKMLKAFTDCRVGGSHLVGTTGYGMDDAGRGKLEEVFAVLTGSEAALFRHNFMS
;
A
#
# COMPACT_ATOMS: atom_id res chain seq x y z
N MET A 1 14.13 21.39 -7.60
CA MET A 1 14.49 20.16 -8.35
C MET A 1 13.70 20.00 -9.65
N ILE A 2 12.37 20.15 -9.58
CA ILE A 2 11.50 19.97 -10.76
C ILE A 2 11.83 20.96 -11.87
N GLU A 3 12.27 22.16 -11.53
CA GLU A 3 12.65 23.21 -12.46
C GLU A 3 13.89 22.86 -13.30
N GLN A 4 14.64 21.83 -12.92
CA GLN A 4 15.75 21.32 -13.71
C GLN A 4 15.27 20.51 -14.92
N PHE A 5 14.03 20.06 -14.90
CA PHE A 5 13.48 19.18 -15.92
C PHE A 5 12.33 19.80 -16.70
N TYR A 6 11.65 20.77 -16.11
CA TYR A 6 10.48 21.40 -16.70
C TYR A 6 10.59 22.92 -16.61
N ASP A 7 10.16 23.59 -17.66
CA ASP A 7 10.10 25.04 -17.71
C ASP A 7 8.80 25.50 -17.02
N LEU A 8 8.92 25.87 -15.76
CA LEU A 8 7.79 26.31 -14.94
C LEU A 8 7.93 27.78 -14.60
N SER A 9 6.80 28.50 -14.61
CA SER A 9 6.81 29.92 -14.26
C SER A 9 7.14 30.14 -12.79
N ARG A 10 7.84 31.24 -12.49
CA ARG A 10 8.19 31.59 -11.11
C ARG A 10 6.97 31.79 -10.22
N PRO A 11 5.89 32.48 -10.67
CA PRO A 11 4.68 32.59 -9.87
C PRO A 11 4.05 31.24 -9.50
N LEU A 12 4.11 30.24 -10.39
CA LEU A 12 3.60 28.90 -10.11
C LEU A 12 4.44 28.20 -9.03
N LEU A 13 5.76 28.29 -9.13
CA LEU A 13 6.66 27.69 -8.13
C LEU A 13 6.48 28.35 -6.76
N ASP A 14 6.30 29.66 -6.71
CA ASP A 14 6.08 30.39 -5.46
C ASP A 14 4.74 30.02 -4.84
N ALA A 15 3.70 29.83 -5.64
CA ALA A 15 2.39 29.39 -5.16
C ALA A 15 2.46 27.99 -4.58
N ASP A 16 3.19 27.09 -5.23
CA ASP A 16 3.41 25.73 -4.74
C ASP A 16 4.13 25.72 -3.39
N GLU A 17 5.19 26.50 -3.25
CA GLU A 17 5.91 26.64 -1.99
C GLU A 17 5.02 27.13 -0.86
N ARG A 18 4.19 28.14 -1.13
CA ARG A 18 3.27 28.68 -0.12
C ARG A 18 2.22 27.65 0.27
N ALA A 19 1.68 26.92 -0.69
CA ALA A 19 0.70 25.88 -0.43
C ALA A 19 1.28 24.76 0.43
N LEU A 20 2.49 24.30 0.11
CA LEU A 20 3.18 23.29 0.89
C LEU A 20 3.46 23.74 2.32
N ALA A 21 3.85 25.00 2.50
CA ALA A 21 4.11 25.57 3.83
C ALA A 21 2.82 25.58 4.68
N LEU A 22 1.67 25.90 4.08
CA LEU A 22 0.38 25.91 4.78
C LEU A 22 -0.09 24.50 5.16
N CYS A 23 0.32 23.50 4.42
CA CYS A 23 -0.08 22.11 4.65
C CYS A 23 0.92 21.31 5.47
N ARG A 24 1.97 21.93 5.95
CA ARG A 24 3.10 21.21 6.58
C ARG A 24 2.68 20.33 7.75
N GLU A 25 1.84 20.85 8.65
CA GLU A 25 1.37 20.07 9.81
C GLU A 25 0.53 18.89 9.40
N GLN A 26 -0.39 19.09 8.46
CA GLN A 26 -1.24 18.03 7.95
C GLN A 26 -0.42 16.93 7.25
N PHE A 27 0.55 17.33 6.46
CA PHE A 27 1.43 16.39 5.77
C PHE A 27 2.30 15.61 6.74
N ALA A 28 2.81 16.26 7.80
CA ALA A 28 3.58 15.55 8.83
C ALA A 28 2.73 14.48 9.53
N ARG A 29 1.47 14.80 9.82
CA ARG A 29 0.54 13.84 10.42
C ARG A 29 0.25 12.67 9.48
N LEU A 30 0.05 12.96 8.20
CA LEU A 30 -0.17 11.93 7.19
C LEU A 30 1.06 11.03 7.01
N GLU A 31 2.25 11.59 7.11
CA GLU A 31 3.50 10.81 7.04
C GLU A 31 3.61 9.82 8.21
N GLU A 32 3.22 10.23 9.40
CA GLU A 32 3.20 9.32 10.56
C GLU A 32 2.22 8.16 10.36
N ILE A 33 1.02 8.47 9.87
CA ILE A 33 0.01 7.45 9.59
C ILE A 33 0.50 6.50 8.50
N LYS A 34 1.09 7.05 7.45
CA LYS A 34 1.65 6.28 6.35
C LYS A 34 2.73 5.33 6.84
N GLU A 35 3.67 5.83 7.62
CA GLU A 35 4.76 5.02 8.16
C GLU A 35 4.24 3.89 9.04
N TYR A 36 3.31 4.19 9.93
CA TYR A 36 2.69 3.17 10.78
C TYR A 36 2.06 2.06 9.96
N ASN A 37 1.22 2.42 8.99
CA ASN A 37 0.53 1.43 8.17
C ASN A 37 1.48 0.66 7.27
N GLN A 38 2.50 1.31 6.75
CA GLN A 38 3.51 0.68 5.90
C GLN A 38 4.31 -0.37 6.69
N LEU A 39 4.72 -0.04 7.91
CA LEU A 39 5.44 -0.97 8.78
C LEU A 39 4.54 -2.12 9.22
N LYS A 40 3.27 -1.84 9.49
CA LYS A 40 2.28 -2.86 9.84
C LYS A 40 2.12 -3.88 8.70
N MET A 41 1.99 -3.38 7.47
CA MET A 41 1.91 -4.23 6.27
C MET A 41 3.17 -5.06 6.09
N LEU A 42 4.33 -4.41 6.18
CA LEU A 42 5.62 -5.08 6.01
C LEU A 42 5.80 -6.19 7.05
N LYS A 43 5.43 -5.91 8.29
CA LYS A 43 5.51 -6.91 9.35
C LYS A 43 4.61 -8.11 9.06
N ALA A 44 3.38 -7.86 8.62
CA ALA A 44 2.46 -8.94 8.28
C ALA A 44 3.02 -9.80 7.13
N PHE A 45 3.59 -9.18 6.12
CA PHE A 45 4.23 -9.88 5.00
C PHE A 45 5.40 -10.74 5.48
N THR A 46 6.22 -10.17 6.38
CA THR A 46 7.37 -10.88 6.94
C THR A 46 6.93 -12.07 7.79
N ASP A 47 5.97 -11.85 8.68
CA ASP A 47 5.47 -12.89 9.58
C ASP A 47 4.79 -14.03 8.82
N CYS A 48 4.07 -13.71 7.75
CA CYS A 48 3.42 -14.70 6.89
C CYS A 48 4.37 -15.28 5.82
N ARG A 49 5.61 -14.81 5.76
CA ARG A 49 6.64 -15.30 4.84
C ARG A 49 6.21 -15.19 3.38
N VAL A 50 5.70 -14.03 2.99
CA VAL A 50 5.35 -13.76 1.60
C VAL A 50 6.62 -13.76 0.76
N GLY A 51 6.61 -14.49 -0.35
CA GLY A 51 7.74 -14.57 -1.27
C GLY A 51 7.30 -14.43 -2.72
N GLY A 52 8.27 -14.43 -3.63
CA GLY A 52 8.01 -14.24 -5.05
C GLY A 52 7.05 -15.27 -5.63
N SER A 53 7.07 -16.51 -5.12
CA SER A 53 6.17 -17.56 -5.58
C SER A 53 4.70 -17.26 -5.33
N HIS A 54 4.40 -16.40 -4.38
CA HIS A 54 3.03 -15.98 -4.06
C HIS A 54 2.52 -14.88 -4.99
N LEU A 55 3.40 -14.26 -5.76
CA LEU A 55 3.09 -13.12 -6.63
C LEU A 55 2.99 -13.50 -8.10
N VAL A 56 3.15 -14.77 -8.44
CA VAL A 56 3.00 -15.23 -9.82
C VAL A 56 1.52 -15.29 -10.19
N GLY A 57 1.23 -15.06 -11.47
CA GLY A 57 -0.13 -15.10 -11.98
C GLY A 57 -0.70 -16.52 -11.93
N THR A 58 -1.97 -16.62 -11.57
CA THR A 58 -2.73 -17.86 -11.58
C THR A 58 -4.07 -17.63 -12.26
N THR A 59 -4.79 -18.72 -12.52
CA THR A 59 -6.14 -18.64 -13.08
C THR A 59 -7.18 -18.19 -12.04
N GLY A 60 -6.82 -18.20 -10.76
CA GLY A 60 -7.75 -17.94 -9.68
C GLY A 60 -8.66 -19.12 -9.33
N TYR A 61 -8.53 -20.19 -10.08
CA TYR A 61 -9.28 -21.43 -9.86
C TYR A 61 -8.30 -22.58 -9.66
N GLY A 62 -8.43 -23.35 -8.70
CA GLY A 62 -7.58 -24.51 -8.53
C GLY A 62 -6.90 -24.54 -7.19
N MET A 63 -6.30 -25.69 -6.90
CA MET A 63 -5.75 -26.00 -5.58
C MET A 63 -4.34 -25.46 -5.38
N ASP A 64 -3.70 -25.03 -6.45
CA ASP A 64 -2.33 -24.53 -6.45
C ASP A 64 -2.24 -22.99 -6.47
N ASP A 65 -3.31 -22.31 -6.07
CA ASP A 65 -3.34 -20.85 -5.94
C ASP A 65 -2.74 -20.43 -4.58
N ALA A 66 -1.44 -20.63 -4.45
CA ALA A 66 -0.71 -20.32 -3.23
C ALA A 66 -0.76 -18.83 -2.88
N GLY A 67 -0.80 -17.98 -3.89
CA GLY A 67 -0.89 -16.53 -3.70
C GLY A 67 -2.17 -16.11 -2.99
N ARG A 68 -3.29 -16.69 -3.37
CA ARG A 68 -4.57 -16.39 -2.72
C ARG A 68 -4.57 -16.81 -1.26
N GLY A 69 -4.12 -18.03 -0.96
CA GLY A 69 -4.03 -18.50 0.41
C GLY A 69 -3.13 -17.62 1.27
N LYS A 70 -2.02 -17.18 0.70
CA LYS A 70 -1.11 -16.28 1.39
C LYS A 70 -1.74 -14.90 1.62
N LEU A 71 -2.48 -14.38 0.65
CA LEU A 71 -3.22 -13.13 0.80
C LEU A 71 -4.25 -13.21 1.94
N GLU A 72 -4.98 -14.31 2.00
CA GLU A 72 -5.96 -14.53 3.07
C GLU A 72 -5.28 -14.55 4.45
N GLU A 73 -4.12 -15.19 4.55
CA GLU A 73 -3.33 -15.25 5.78
C GLU A 73 -2.86 -13.86 6.21
N VAL A 74 -2.28 -13.09 5.29
CA VAL A 74 -1.80 -11.73 5.55
C VAL A 74 -2.96 -10.83 5.99
N PHE A 75 -4.08 -10.89 5.30
CA PHE A 75 -5.24 -10.06 5.62
C PHE A 75 -5.81 -10.39 7.01
N ALA A 76 -5.86 -11.67 7.36
CA ALA A 76 -6.30 -12.08 8.69
C ALA A 76 -5.39 -11.49 9.78
N VAL A 77 -4.08 -11.52 9.56
CA VAL A 77 -3.10 -10.92 10.50
C VAL A 77 -3.32 -9.42 10.61
N LEU A 78 -3.49 -8.73 9.48
CA LEU A 78 -3.64 -7.27 9.45
C LEU A 78 -4.90 -6.79 10.18
N THR A 79 -5.99 -7.54 10.06
CA THR A 79 -7.28 -7.17 10.65
C THR A 79 -7.49 -7.76 12.04
N GLY A 80 -6.60 -8.65 12.48
CA GLY A 80 -6.78 -9.36 13.75
C GLY A 80 -7.91 -10.39 13.70
N SER A 81 -8.25 -10.85 12.49
CA SER A 81 -9.29 -11.86 12.28
C SER A 81 -8.74 -13.26 12.46
N GLU A 82 -9.60 -14.19 12.81
CA GLU A 82 -9.25 -15.61 12.87
C GLU A 82 -8.92 -16.15 11.47
N ALA A 83 -9.67 -15.71 10.46
CA ALA A 83 -9.49 -16.13 9.07
C ALA A 83 -10.02 -15.05 8.13
N ALA A 84 -9.57 -15.10 6.88
CA ALA A 84 -10.06 -14.26 5.81
C ALA A 84 -10.28 -15.10 4.56
N LEU A 85 -11.16 -14.65 3.69
CA LEU A 85 -11.49 -15.34 2.46
C LEU A 85 -11.50 -14.35 1.30
N PHE A 86 -10.68 -14.59 0.31
CA PHE A 86 -10.61 -13.77 -0.91
C PHE A 86 -11.04 -14.60 -2.11
N ARG A 87 -11.99 -14.08 -2.86
CA ARG A 87 -12.47 -14.68 -4.09
C ARG A 87 -12.71 -13.57 -5.10
N HIS A 88 -12.44 -13.84 -6.36
CA HIS A 88 -12.69 -12.90 -7.44
C HIS A 88 -14.19 -12.78 -7.75
N ASN A 89 -14.99 -13.70 -7.24
CA ASN A 89 -16.42 -13.74 -7.51
C ASN A 89 -17.15 -14.21 -6.25
N PHE A 90 -17.96 -13.32 -5.67
CA PHE A 90 -18.84 -13.65 -4.56
C PHE A 90 -20.28 -13.59 -5.02
N MET A 91 -21.03 -14.58 -4.62
CA MET A 91 -22.49 -14.53 -4.78
C MET A 91 -23.09 -13.85 -3.55
N SER A 92 -23.93 -12.85 -3.79
CA SER A 92 -24.61 -12.10 -2.74
C SER A 92 -25.78 -12.90 -2.16
#